data_19ee3644f92ca0637340c321856d5a35
#
_entry.id   19ee3644f92ca0637340c321856d5a35
#
_cell.length_a   1.000
_cell.length_b   1.000
_cell.length_c   1.000
_cell.angle_alpha   90.00
_cell.angle_beta   90.00
_cell.angle_gamma   90.00
#
_symmetry.space_group_name_H-M   'P 1'
#
loop_
_entity.id
_entity.type
_entity.pdbx_description
1 polymer ?
#
loop_
_entity_poly.entity_id
_entity_poly.type
_entity_poly.pdbx_seq_one_letter_code
_entity_poly.pdbx_strand_id
1 'polypeptide(L)'
;MEYRTKIRLRMSAKDAHYGGNLVDGAHMVHLFGDVATELLIMRDGDEGLFCAYDMIEFKAPVYAGDFIEAEGWIDREGNTSRHMMFEARKVAVARPDISASAADELDEPILVCRASGTCVTPKDCQRKNKE
;
A
#
# COMPACT_ATOMS: atom_id res chain seq x y z
N MET A 1 -16.88 13.28 -3.19
CA MET A 1 -16.54 11.91 -3.61
C MET A 1 -15.29 11.44 -2.90
N GLU A 2 -15.31 10.24 -2.41
CA GLU A 2 -14.12 9.69 -1.77
C GLU A 2 -13.28 8.95 -2.81
N TYR A 3 -11.98 9.23 -2.82
CA TYR A 3 -11.04 8.51 -3.67
C TYR A 3 -10.36 7.44 -2.81
N ARG A 4 -10.59 6.19 -3.19
CA ARG A 4 -10.09 5.03 -2.45
C ARG A 4 -9.77 3.92 -3.44
N THR A 5 -8.67 3.22 -3.21
CA THR A 5 -8.33 2.07 -4.04
C THR A 5 -7.50 1.08 -3.23
N LYS A 6 -7.35 -0.11 -3.77
CA LYS A 6 -6.48 -1.11 -3.17
C LYS A 6 -5.91 -2.03 -4.23
N ILE A 7 -4.75 -2.59 -3.91
CA ILE A 7 -4.11 -3.60 -4.75
C ILE A 7 -3.92 -4.85 -3.90
N ARG A 8 -3.92 -5.99 -4.55
CA ARG A 8 -3.75 -7.28 -3.87
C ARG A 8 -2.71 -8.07 -4.64
N LEU A 9 -1.71 -8.59 -3.93
CA LEU A 9 -0.65 -9.34 -4.57
C LEU A 9 -0.02 -10.31 -3.59
N ARG A 10 0.68 -11.29 -4.15
CA ARG A 10 1.38 -12.29 -3.37
C ARG A 10 2.85 -11.91 -3.24
N MET A 11 3.40 -12.07 -2.04
CA MET A 11 4.82 -11.83 -1.83
C MET A 11 5.61 -12.99 -2.41
N SER A 12 6.59 -12.69 -3.26
CA SER A 12 7.43 -13.69 -3.88
C SER A 12 8.65 -13.97 -3.00
N ALA A 13 9.38 -15.04 -3.35
CA ALA A 13 10.65 -15.33 -2.67
C ALA A 13 11.66 -14.20 -2.87
N LYS A 14 11.56 -13.48 -4.01
CA LYS A 14 12.44 -12.34 -4.28
C LYS A 14 12.16 -11.17 -3.36
N ASP A 15 10.94 -11.05 -2.86
CA ASP A 15 10.57 -9.95 -1.97
C ASP A 15 11.10 -10.18 -0.56
N ALA A 16 11.48 -11.40 -0.22
CA ALA A 16 12.01 -11.75 1.09
C ALA A 16 13.48 -11.34 1.14
N HIS A 17 13.73 -10.13 1.58
CA HIS A 17 15.06 -9.53 1.60
C HIS A 17 15.88 -10.00 2.80
N TYR A 18 15.22 -10.36 3.90
CA TYR A 18 15.89 -10.76 5.12
C TYR A 18 15.84 -12.29 5.30
N GLY A 19 16.64 -12.80 6.23
CA GLY A 19 16.64 -14.21 6.54
C GLY A 19 15.29 -14.70 7.02
N GLY A 20 15.07 -16.02 6.92
CA GLY A 20 13.81 -16.61 7.36
C GLY A 20 12.62 -16.27 6.48
N ASN A 21 12.87 -15.92 5.21
CA ASN A 21 11.83 -15.55 4.25
C ASN A 21 11.06 -14.30 4.65
N LEU A 22 11.68 -13.44 5.46
CA LEU A 22 11.04 -12.21 5.93
C LEU A 22 11.13 -11.13 4.88
N VAL A 23 9.98 -10.54 4.54
CA VAL A 23 9.90 -9.40 3.63
C VAL A 23 10.16 -8.13 4.44
N ASP A 24 11.02 -7.25 3.90
CA ASP A 24 11.34 -6.01 4.62
C ASP A 24 10.16 -5.05 4.62
N GLY A 25 10.08 -4.23 5.67
CA GLY A 25 8.99 -3.27 5.82
C GLY A 25 8.95 -2.25 4.69
N ALA A 26 10.12 -1.90 4.13
CA ALA A 26 10.18 -0.94 3.04
C ALA A 26 9.37 -1.41 1.82
N HIS A 27 9.18 -2.72 1.66
CA HIS A 27 8.39 -3.24 0.55
C HIS A 27 6.92 -2.82 0.68
N MET A 28 6.40 -2.76 1.90
CA MET A 28 5.03 -2.28 2.12
C MET A 28 4.91 -0.82 1.71
N VAL A 29 5.92 -0.01 2.02
CA VAL A 29 5.94 1.40 1.65
C VAL A 29 6.00 1.54 0.12
N HIS A 30 6.72 0.64 -0.55
CA HIS A 30 6.73 0.61 -2.01
C HIS A 30 5.32 0.38 -2.56
N LEU A 31 4.56 -0.54 -1.97
CA LEU A 31 3.18 -0.80 -2.40
C LEU A 31 2.31 0.43 -2.20
N PHE A 32 2.52 1.17 -1.11
CA PHE A 32 1.77 2.40 -0.86
C PHE A 32 2.06 3.44 -1.95
N GLY A 33 3.27 3.45 -2.50
CA GLY A 33 3.59 4.31 -3.63
C GLY A 33 2.71 4.03 -4.84
N ASP A 34 2.48 2.75 -5.14
CA ASP A 34 1.61 2.38 -6.25
C ASP A 34 0.16 2.76 -5.98
N VAL A 35 -0.30 2.55 -4.75
CA VAL A 35 -1.65 2.93 -4.35
C VAL A 35 -1.82 4.45 -4.48
N ALA A 36 -0.84 5.21 -4.01
CA ALA A 36 -0.87 6.67 -4.08
C ALA A 36 -0.93 7.14 -5.52
N THR A 37 -0.14 6.51 -6.39
CA THR A 37 -0.11 6.88 -7.81
C THR A 37 -1.49 6.67 -8.44
N GLU A 38 -2.13 5.54 -8.13
CA GLU A 38 -3.45 5.29 -8.69
C GLU A 38 -4.47 6.30 -8.17
N LEU A 39 -4.39 6.65 -6.89
CA LEU A 39 -5.29 7.68 -6.33
C LEU A 39 -5.11 9.01 -7.04
N LEU A 40 -3.86 9.39 -7.34
CA LEU A 40 -3.60 10.63 -8.06
C LEU A 40 -4.14 10.57 -9.49
N ILE A 41 -3.99 9.43 -10.15
CA ILE A 41 -4.54 9.25 -11.49
C ILE A 41 -6.06 9.37 -11.45
N MET A 42 -6.70 8.75 -10.46
CA MET A 42 -8.15 8.83 -10.31
C MET A 42 -8.61 10.26 -10.08
N ARG A 43 -7.89 10.98 -9.23
CA ARG A 43 -8.27 12.34 -8.81
C ARG A 43 -7.92 13.38 -9.87
N ASP A 44 -6.73 13.32 -10.44
CA ASP A 44 -6.17 14.37 -11.25
C ASP A 44 -5.87 13.98 -12.70
N GLY A 45 -5.89 12.70 -13.00
CA GLY A 45 -5.51 12.24 -14.33
C GLY A 45 -4.01 12.36 -14.59
N ASP A 46 -3.21 12.34 -13.53
CA ASP A 46 -1.76 12.52 -13.60
C ASP A 46 -1.15 11.75 -12.44
N GLU A 47 0.05 11.17 -12.62
CA GLU A 47 0.65 10.39 -11.54
C GLU A 47 1.20 11.24 -10.41
N GLY A 48 1.39 12.52 -10.62
CA GLY A 48 1.89 13.41 -9.59
C GLY A 48 3.19 12.93 -8.97
N LEU A 49 3.45 13.38 -7.74
CA LEU A 49 4.66 13.04 -7.00
C LEU A 49 4.33 12.79 -5.54
N PHE A 50 4.96 11.79 -4.95
CA PHE A 50 4.87 11.56 -3.52
C PHE A 50 5.94 12.42 -2.84
N CYS A 51 5.54 13.33 -1.97
CA CYS A 51 6.47 14.29 -1.37
C CYS A 51 7.03 13.83 -0.03
N ALA A 52 6.17 13.32 0.85
CA ALA A 52 6.64 12.97 2.19
C ALA A 52 5.64 12.07 2.89
N TYR A 53 6.15 11.12 3.66
CA TYR A 53 5.35 10.40 4.65
C TYR A 53 5.45 11.15 5.97
N ASP A 54 4.34 11.26 6.67
CA ASP A 54 4.33 11.84 8.01
C ASP A 54 4.16 10.78 9.10
N MET A 55 3.85 9.54 8.71
CA MET A 55 3.73 8.44 9.66
C MET A 55 3.92 7.12 8.91
N ILE A 56 4.70 6.22 9.49
CA ILE A 56 4.83 4.85 9.02
C ILE A 56 4.95 3.98 10.27
N GLU A 57 4.08 2.97 10.39
CA GLU A 57 4.10 2.03 11.51
C GLU A 57 4.09 0.61 10.99
N PHE A 58 5.03 -0.18 11.45
CA PHE A 58 5.10 -1.61 11.10
C PHE A 58 4.49 -2.39 12.25
N LYS A 59 3.43 -3.15 11.95
CA LYS A 59 2.61 -3.79 12.99
C LYS A 59 2.82 -5.30 13.09
N ALA A 60 3.13 -5.95 11.98
CA ALA A 60 3.29 -7.40 11.97
C ALA A 60 4.21 -7.81 10.84
N PRO A 61 4.92 -8.95 10.97
CA PRO A 61 5.84 -9.39 9.93
C PRO A 61 5.11 -9.94 8.71
N VAL A 62 5.78 -9.86 7.56
CA VAL A 62 5.28 -10.38 6.29
C VAL A 62 6.34 -11.34 5.76
N TYR A 63 5.90 -12.48 5.22
CA TYR A 63 6.79 -13.52 4.73
C TYR A 63 6.50 -13.83 3.26
N ALA A 64 7.50 -14.38 2.59
CA ALA A 64 7.30 -14.86 1.22
C ALA A 64 6.12 -15.83 1.20
N GLY A 65 5.25 -15.69 0.21
CA GLY A 65 4.05 -16.50 0.07
C GLY A 65 2.81 -15.87 0.67
N ASP A 66 2.95 -14.87 1.52
CA ASP A 66 1.78 -14.18 2.08
C ASP A 66 1.10 -13.35 1.01
N PHE A 67 -0.23 -13.26 1.06
CA PHE A 67 -0.99 -12.35 0.20
C PHE A 67 -1.29 -11.08 0.97
N ILE A 68 -1.02 -9.95 0.32
CA ILE A 68 -1.16 -8.62 0.93
C ILE A 68 -2.19 -7.82 0.15
N GLU A 69 -3.08 -7.14 0.89
CA GLU A 69 -3.90 -6.08 0.32
C GLU A 69 -3.41 -4.75 0.87
N ALA A 70 -2.99 -3.86 -0.03
CA ALA A 70 -2.60 -2.51 0.33
C ALA A 70 -3.68 -1.56 -0.16
N GLU A 71 -4.25 -0.81 0.78
CA GLU A 71 -5.38 0.08 0.53
C GLU A 71 -5.00 1.49 0.88
N GLY A 72 -5.56 2.47 0.16
CA GLY A 72 -5.36 3.86 0.51
C GLY A 72 -6.54 4.72 0.10
N TRP A 73 -6.60 5.91 0.69
CA TRP A 73 -7.63 6.89 0.36
C TRP A 73 -7.08 8.29 0.59
N ILE A 74 -7.69 9.25 -0.12
CA ILE A 74 -7.37 10.67 0.08
C ILE A 74 -8.25 11.18 1.20
N ASP A 75 -7.64 11.67 2.29
CA ASP A 75 -8.39 12.14 3.44
C ASP A 75 -8.50 13.67 3.50
N ARG A 76 -7.63 14.41 2.79
CA ARG A 76 -7.81 15.85 2.65
C ARG A 76 -7.02 16.37 1.46
N GLU A 77 -7.48 17.50 0.94
CA GLU A 77 -6.92 18.08 -0.27
C GLU A 77 -6.64 19.56 -0.09
N GLY A 78 -5.52 20.02 -0.68
CA GLY A 78 -5.24 21.44 -0.85
C GLY A 78 -5.29 21.78 -2.32
N ASN A 79 -4.74 22.94 -2.71
CA ASN A 79 -4.70 23.33 -4.12
C ASN A 79 -3.95 22.32 -4.97
N THR A 80 -2.80 21.87 -4.51
CA THR A 80 -2.00 20.90 -5.24
C THR A 80 -1.74 19.65 -4.39
N SER A 81 -1.99 19.69 -3.09
CA SER A 81 -1.65 18.60 -2.19
C SER A 81 -2.81 17.63 -2.01
N ARG A 82 -2.46 16.36 -1.87
CA ARG A 82 -3.42 15.29 -1.60
C ARG A 82 -2.84 14.49 -0.45
N HIS A 83 -3.42 14.66 0.74
CA HIS A 83 -2.98 13.86 1.89
C HIS A 83 -3.70 12.52 1.85
N MET A 84 -2.95 11.45 2.10
CA MET A 84 -3.45 10.09 1.95
C MET A 84 -3.17 9.26 3.18
N MET A 85 -4.07 8.32 3.43
CA MET A 85 -3.93 7.29 4.46
C MET A 85 -3.76 5.95 3.78
N PHE A 86 -2.93 5.08 4.35
CA PHE A 86 -2.64 3.75 3.78
C PHE A 86 -2.66 2.68 4.85
N GLU A 87 -3.16 1.51 4.48
CA GLU A 87 -3.13 0.32 5.33
C GLU A 87 -2.82 -0.90 4.48
N ALA A 88 -1.91 -1.74 4.96
CA ALA A 88 -1.61 -3.02 4.32
C ALA A 88 -1.97 -4.13 5.28
N ARG A 89 -2.67 -5.15 4.78
CA ARG A 89 -3.10 -6.30 5.58
C ARG A 89 -2.72 -7.57 4.87
N LYS A 90 -2.33 -8.58 5.63
CA LYS A 90 -2.20 -9.90 5.03
C LYS A 90 -3.53 -10.64 5.15
N VAL A 91 -3.93 -11.25 4.04
CA VAL A 91 -5.23 -11.88 3.90
C VAL A 91 -5.12 -13.38 3.71
N ALA A 92 -3.95 -13.88 3.33
CA ALA A 92 -3.65 -15.30 3.25
C ALA A 92 -2.18 -15.49 3.61
N VAL A 93 -1.85 -16.57 4.28
CA VAL A 93 -0.50 -16.79 4.79
C VAL A 93 0.02 -18.16 4.38
N ALA A 94 1.31 -18.22 4.09
CA ALA A 94 2.00 -19.48 3.88
C ALA A 94 2.12 -20.22 5.21
N ARG A 95 2.00 -21.54 5.17
CA ARG A 95 2.10 -22.38 6.36
C ARG A 95 3.19 -23.43 6.17
N PRO A 96 4.47 -23.00 6.09
CA PRO A 96 5.56 -23.95 5.89
C PRO A 96 5.74 -24.90 7.07
N ASP A 97 5.17 -24.57 8.22
CA ASP A 97 5.15 -25.46 9.38
C ASP A 97 4.32 -26.72 9.13
N ILE A 98 3.34 -26.64 8.21
CA ILE A 98 2.51 -27.79 7.88
C ILE A 98 3.14 -28.59 6.75
N SER A 99 3.46 -27.91 5.65
CA SER A 99 4.11 -28.53 4.49
C SER A 99 4.64 -27.43 3.59
N ALA A 100 5.42 -27.80 2.58
CA ALA A 100 6.06 -26.82 1.69
C ALA A 100 5.07 -25.94 0.95
N SER A 101 3.87 -26.44 0.67
CA SER A 101 2.89 -25.70 -0.12
C SER A 101 1.59 -25.38 0.63
N ALA A 102 1.55 -25.65 1.94
CA ALA A 102 0.36 -25.35 2.73
C ALA A 102 0.19 -23.85 2.90
N ALA A 103 -1.05 -23.39 2.86
CA ALA A 103 -1.38 -21.97 3.02
C ALA A 103 -2.81 -21.87 3.54
N ASP A 104 -3.09 -20.79 4.24
CA ASP A 104 -4.40 -20.52 4.81
C ASP A 104 -4.94 -19.17 4.37
N GLU A 105 -6.21 -19.14 4.03
CA GLU A 105 -6.95 -17.91 3.94
C GLU A 105 -7.25 -17.45 5.37
N LEU A 106 -7.08 -16.14 5.65
CA LEU A 106 -7.37 -15.63 6.99
C LEU A 106 -8.79 -15.13 7.05
N ASP A 107 -9.55 -15.58 8.07
CA ASP A 107 -10.91 -15.07 8.29
C ASP A 107 -10.85 -13.59 8.66
N GLU A 108 -9.85 -13.21 9.45
CA GLU A 108 -9.66 -11.81 9.82
C GLU A 108 -8.29 -11.36 9.35
N PRO A 109 -8.23 -10.49 8.35
CA PRO A 109 -6.95 -9.97 7.88
C PRO A 109 -6.16 -9.31 9.00
N ILE A 110 -4.83 -9.40 8.90
CA ILE A 110 -3.93 -8.87 9.91
C ILE A 110 -3.28 -7.61 9.39
N LEU A 111 -3.44 -6.50 10.12
CA LEU A 111 -2.79 -5.25 9.75
C LEU A 111 -1.29 -5.39 9.92
N VAL A 112 -0.52 -5.21 8.83
CA VAL A 112 0.92 -5.37 8.86
C VAL A 112 1.65 -4.04 8.81
N CYS A 113 1.05 -3.01 8.21
CA CYS A 113 1.67 -1.70 8.10
C CYS A 113 0.60 -0.66 7.89
N ARG A 114 0.79 0.53 8.47
CA ARG A 114 -0.06 1.67 8.18
C ARG A 114 0.81 2.90 8.01
N ALA A 115 0.36 3.82 7.18
CA ALA A 115 1.13 5.00 6.88
C ALA A 115 0.21 6.15 6.47
N SER A 116 0.77 7.35 6.47
CA SER A 116 0.11 8.51 5.89
C SER A 116 1.17 9.41 5.27
N GLY A 117 0.77 10.18 4.29
CA GLY A 117 1.70 11.06 3.61
C GLY A 117 1.00 11.99 2.65
N THR A 118 1.80 12.87 2.05
CA THR A 118 1.31 13.90 1.16
C THR A 118 1.91 13.75 -0.23
N CYS A 119 1.03 13.74 -1.22
CA CYS A 119 1.39 13.78 -2.62
C CYS A 119 1.02 15.13 -3.20
N VAL A 120 1.60 15.47 -4.34
CA VAL A 120 1.34 16.75 -5.01
C VAL A 120 1.12 16.51 -6.50
N THR A 121 0.08 17.15 -7.04
CA THR A 121 -0.09 17.26 -8.48
C THR A 121 -0.02 18.75 -8.80
N PRO A 122 1.02 19.20 -9.52
CA PRO A 122 1.12 20.62 -9.88
C PRO A 122 -0.13 21.10 -10.62
N LYS A 123 -0.43 22.37 -10.46
CA LYS A 123 -1.67 22.94 -10.98
C LYS A 123 -1.85 22.68 -12.47
N ASP A 124 -0.79 22.85 -13.25
CA ASP A 124 -0.84 22.67 -14.69
C ASP A 124 -0.90 21.20 -15.10
N CYS A 125 -0.71 20.26 -14.16
CA CYS A 125 -0.84 18.83 -14.44
C CYS A 125 -2.21 18.29 -14.03
N GLN A 126 -3.02 19.06 -13.37
CA GLN A 126 -4.36 18.61 -12.95
C GLN A 126 -5.29 18.65 -14.15
N ARG A 127 -5.61 17.47 -14.66
CA ARG A 127 -6.36 17.34 -15.91
C ARG A 127 -7.85 17.14 -15.71
N LYS A 128 -8.29 16.90 -14.45
CA LYS A 128 -9.70 16.61 -14.18
C LYS A 128 -10.34 17.75 -13.40
N ASN A 129 -11.62 17.97 -13.66
CA ASN A 129 -12.38 18.95 -12.92
C ASN A 129 -12.54 18.53 -11.48
N LYS A 130 -12.68 19.52 -10.63
CA LYS A 130 -12.78 19.27 -9.21
C LYS A 130 -14.17 19.40 -8.66
N GLU A 131 -15.13 19.59 -9.44
CA GLU A 131 -16.44 19.85 -8.96
C GLU A 131 -17.02 18.92 -8.00
#